data_5e169d7a96d7a5734cbf92baf2db2262
#
_entry.id   5e169d7a96d7a5734cbf92baf2db2262
#
_cell.length_a   1.000
_cell.length_b   1.000
_cell.length_c   1.000
_cell.angle_alpha   90.00
_cell.angle_beta   90.00
_cell.angle_gamma   90.00
#
_symmetry.space_group_name_H-M   'P 1'
#
loop_
_entity.id
_entity.type
_entity.pdbx_description
1 polymer ?
#
loop_
_entity_poly.entity_id
_entity_poly.type
_entity_poly.pdbx_seq_one_letter_code
_entity_poly.pdbx_strand_id
1 'polypeptide(L)'
;MRMLSGQHVLDIGSGTGTLALLIKEKHPGVDVVGIDPDTQILEIASRKARRVRADIRFDLGYADRLPYSDSSFDRVVSSLVFHHLAPETKVVALREAWRVLRPGGELHIADVGRPRSALMRVAVIPFRLFDGFGATEHNLAGRLPDLIMETGFDDLAETGRVMLGIVCLYRAVKPRVTSGNRRTSHN
;
A
#
# COMPACT_ATOMS: atom_id res chain seq x y z
N MET A 1 10.08 -8.98 0.35
CA MET A 1 9.07 -9.25 -0.70
C MET A 1 9.79 -9.85 -1.91
N ARG A 2 9.39 -11.02 -2.39
CA ARG A 2 9.95 -11.64 -3.60
C ARG A 2 9.02 -11.34 -4.77
N MET A 3 9.54 -10.77 -5.85
CA MET A 3 8.79 -10.46 -7.07
C MET A 3 9.34 -11.25 -8.25
N LEU A 4 8.48 -11.60 -9.20
CA LEU A 4 8.85 -12.29 -10.43
C LEU A 4 8.89 -11.28 -11.59
N SER A 5 9.74 -11.55 -12.58
CA SER A 5 9.76 -10.74 -13.81
C SER A 5 8.41 -10.75 -14.50
N GLY A 6 8.00 -9.62 -15.06
CA GLY A 6 6.71 -9.41 -15.70
C GLY A 6 5.54 -9.14 -14.74
N GLN A 7 5.76 -9.08 -13.42
CA GLN A 7 4.71 -8.65 -12.51
C GLN A 7 4.49 -7.14 -12.57
N HIS A 8 3.21 -6.74 -12.44
CA HIS A 8 2.78 -5.34 -12.38
C HIS A 8 2.63 -4.90 -10.92
N VAL A 9 3.29 -3.82 -10.55
CA VAL A 9 3.33 -3.26 -9.19
C VAL A 9 2.80 -1.84 -9.20
N LEU A 10 1.84 -1.54 -8.32
CA LEU A 10 1.34 -0.19 -8.06
C LEU A 10 1.85 0.30 -6.73
N ASP A 11 2.48 1.48 -6.71
CA ASP A 11 2.90 2.20 -5.50
C ASP A 11 1.92 3.35 -5.24
N ILE A 12 1.02 3.16 -4.25
CA ILE A 12 0.00 4.16 -3.87
C ILE A 12 0.62 5.19 -2.92
N GLY A 13 0.51 6.48 -3.29
CA GLY A 13 1.17 7.58 -2.60
C GLY A 13 2.67 7.49 -2.79
N SER A 14 3.10 7.37 -4.05
CA SER A 14 4.51 7.12 -4.41
C SER A 14 5.45 8.25 -4.00
N GLY A 15 4.91 9.44 -3.69
CA GLY A 15 5.69 10.58 -3.29
C GLY A 15 6.81 10.88 -4.28
N THR A 16 8.00 11.08 -3.78
CA THR A 16 9.19 11.33 -4.63
C THR A 16 9.76 10.05 -5.30
N GLY A 17 8.99 8.96 -5.36
CA GLY A 17 9.32 7.73 -6.08
C GLY A 17 10.37 6.84 -5.41
N THR A 18 10.67 7.04 -4.12
CA THR A 18 11.76 6.30 -3.44
C THR A 18 11.49 4.81 -3.37
N LEU A 19 10.25 4.39 -3.01
CA LEU A 19 9.87 2.97 -2.93
C LEU A 19 9.83 2.36 -4.34
N ALA A 20 9.20 3.03 -5.30
CA ALA A 20 9.12 2.58 -6.70
C ALA A 20 10.52 2.36 -7.30
N LEU A 21 11.47 3.28 -7.07
CA LEU A 21 12.86 3.16 -7.50
C LEU A 21 13.57 1.98 -6.85
N LEU A 22 13.41 1.79 -5.54
CA LEU A 22 14.00 0.66 -4.81
C LEU A 22 13.45 -0.70 -5.32
N ILE A 23 12.16 -0.76 -5.64
CA ILE A 23 11.54 -1.96 -6.22
C ILE A 23 12.16 -2.25 -7.59
N LYS A 24 12.24 -1.24 -8.46
CA LYS A 24 12.81 -1.39 -9.81
C LYS A 24 14.29 -1.78 -9.79
N GLU A 25 15.06 -1.22 -8.87
CA GLU A 25 16.47 -1.56 -8.66
C GLU A 25 16.66 -3.04 -8.26
N LYS A 26 15.86 -3.51 -7.29
CA LYS A 26 15.95 -4.88 -6.78
C LYS A 26 15.30 -5.92 -7.69
N HIS A 27 14.33 -5.51 -8.50
CA HIS A 27 13.55 -6.35 -9.38
C HIS A 27 13.42 -5.70 -10.78
N PRO A 28 14.49 -5.64 -11.60
CA PRO A 28 14.48 -4.90 -12.87
C PRO A 28 13.41 -5.35 -13.85
N GLY A 29 13.00 -6.61 -13.77
CA GLY A 29 12.00 -7.21 -14.67
C GLY A 29 10.53 -6.96 -14.29
N VAL A 30 10.23 -6.17 -13.24
CA VAL A 30 8.85 -5.81 -12.89
C VAL A 30 8.44 -4.49 -13.54
N ASP A 31 7.15 -4.34 -13.84
CA ASP A 31 6.57 -3.08 -14.28
C ASP A 31 6.05 -2.31 -13.08
N VAL A 32 6.59 -1.12 -12.84
CA VAL A 32 6.25 -0.30 -11.68
C VAL A 32 5.50 0.96 -12.13
N VAL A 33 4.37 1.20 -11.48
CA VAL A 33 3.60 2.43 -11.61
C VAL A 33 3.49 3.08 -10.23
N GLY A 34 3.85 4.35 -10.11
CA GLY A 34 3.58 5.16 -8.93
C GLY A 34 2.39 6.06 -9.16
N ILE A 35 1.56 6.29 -8.14
CA ILE A 35 0.45 7.25 -8.18
C ILE A 35 0.50 8.16 -6.97
N ASP A 36 0.31 9.46 -7.18
CA ASP A 36 0.30 10.48 -6.11
C ASP A 36 -0.58 11.67 -6.54
N PRO A 37 -1.28 12.36 -5.62
CA PRO A 37 -2.08 13.53 -5.95
C PRO A 37 -1.27 14.83 -6.17
N ASP A 38 0.03 14.84 -5.86
CA ASP A 38 0.88 16.02 -5.96
C ASP A 38 1.76 15.98 -7.22
N THR A 39 1.44 16.87 -8.17
CA THR A 39 2.19 17.00 -9.45
C THR A 39 3.65 17.37 -9.26
N GLN A 40 3.98 18.24 -8.28
CA GLN A 40 5.34 18.68 -8.04
C GLN A 40 6.20 17.53 -7.51
N ILE A 41 5.61 16.72 -6.64
CA ILE A 41 6.26 15.52 -6.09
C ILE A 41 6.48 14.48 -7.20
N LEU A 42 5.50 14.28 -8.10
CA LEU A 42 5.64 13.37 -9.25
C LEU A 42 6.71 13.83 -10.25
N GLU A 43 6.89 15.15 -10.43
CA GLU A 43 8.00 15.66 -11.23
C GLU A 43 9.37 15.31 -10.63
N ILE A 44 9.50 15.38 -9.30
CA ILE A 44 10.71 14.96 -8.59
C ILE A 44 10.95 13.47 -8.79
N ALA A 45 9.91 12.63 -8.63
CA ALA A 45 9.97 11.20 -8.84
C ALA A 45 10.44 10.85 -10.27
N SER A 46 9.80 11.48 -11.27
CA SER A 46 10.11 11.29 -12.67
C SER A 46 11.55 11.73 -13.03
N ARG A 47 12.05 12.84 -12.45
CA ARG A 47 13.46 13.25 -12.62
C ARG A 47 14.44 12.26 -12.02
N LYS A 48 14.13 11.72 -10.82
CA LYS A 48 14.96 10.68 -10.19
C LYS A 48 15.01 9.42 -11.06
N ALA A 49 13.86 8.93 -11.54
CA ALA A 49 13.78 7.74 -12.39
C ALA A 49 14.61 7.92 -13.68
N ARG A 50 14.45 9.04 -14.38
CA ARG A 50 15.25 9.36 -15.58
C ARG A 50 16.75 9.39 -15.30
N ARG A 51 17.18 9.99 -14.17
CA ARG A 51 18.60 10.08 -13.80
C ARG A 51 19.26 8.71 -13.66
N VAL A 52 18.54 7.71 -13.16
CA VAL A 52 19.03 6.35 -12.99
C VAL A 52 18.57 5.40 -14.11
N ARG A 53 17.93 5.94 -15.16
CA ARG A 53 17.39 5.18 -16.30
C ARG A 53 16.43 4.06 -15.90
N ALA A 54 15.69 4.28 -14.82
CA ALA A 54 14.65 3.35 -14.38
C ALA A 54 13.36 3.62 -15.18
N ASP A 55 12.83 2.58 -15.81
CA ASP A 55 11.53 2.64 -16.50
C ASP A 55 10.44 2.48 -15.45
N ILE A 56 9.90 3.61 -14.98
CA ILE A 56 8.82 3.74 -14.00
C ILE A 56 7.86 4.82 -14.49
N ARG A 57 6.58 4.48 -14.55
CA ARG A 57 5.51 5.45 -14.84
C ARG A 57 5.01 6.07 -13.54
N PHE A 58 4.78 7.38 -13.55
CA PHE A 58 4.18 8.12 -12.44
C PHE A 58 2.91 8.82 -12.93
N ASP A 59 1.78 8.48 -12.32
CA ASP A 59 0.45 8.98 -12.69
C ASP A 59 -0.08 9.93 -11.60
N LEU A 60 -0.78 10.98 -12.01
CA LEU A 60 -1.52 11.86 -11.11
C LEU A 60 -2.84 11.20 -10.73
N GLY A 61 -3.14 11.10 -9.43
CA GLY A 61 -4.41 10.55 -8.97
C GLY A 61 -4.46 10.32 -7.46
N TYR A 62 -5.62 9.91 -6.99
CA TYR A 62 -5.94 9.73 -5.58
C TYR A 62 -6.10 8.26 -5.24
N ALA A 63 -5.72 7.88 -4.01
CA ALA A 63 -5.79 6.50 -3.52
C ALA A 63 -7.23 5.95 -3.46
N ASP A 64 -8.22 6.82 -3.25
CA ASP A 64 -9.64 6.49 -3.15
C ASP A 64 -10.36 6.42 -4.51
N ARG A 65 -9.65 6.70 -5.61
CA ARG A 65 -10.17 6.59 -6.98
C ARG A 65 -9.03 6.31 -7.96
N LEU A 66 -8.61 5.06 -8.02
CA LEU A 66 -7.51 4.64 -8.88
C LEU A 66 -7.95 4.57 -10.35
N PRO A 67 -7.23 5.21 -11.30
CA PRO A 67 -7.59 5.24 -12.72
C PRO A 67 -7.16 3.95 -13.46
N TYR A 68 -7.26 2.82 -12.80
CA TYR A 68 -6.85 1.52 -13.35
C TYR A 68 -8.01 0.53 -13.37
N SER A 69 -7.97 -0.39 -14.31
CA SER A 69 -8.96 -1.47 -14.42
C SER A 69 -8.85 -2.46 -13.26
N ASP A 70 -9.94 -3.17 -13.00
CA ASP A 70 -9.96 -4.27 -12.06
C ASP A 70 -8.90 -5.32 -12.41
N SER A 71 -8.28 -5.92 -11.38
CA SER A 71 -7.35 -7.03 -11.54
C SER A 71 -6.18 -6.74 -12.50
N SER A 72 -5.63 -5.52 -12.48
CA SER A 72 -4.53 -5.08 -13.34
C SER A 72 -3.14 -5.23 -12.70
N PHE A 73 -3.07 -5.37 -11.38
CA PHE A 73 -1.80 -5.45 -10.65
C PHE A 73 -1.62 -6.77 -9.90
N ASP A 74 -0.38 -7.25 -9.85
CA ASP A 74 0.00 -8.42 -9.06
C ASP A 74 0.36 -8.03 -7.62
N ARG A 75 0.83 -6.78 -7.44
CA ARG A 75 1.20 -6.20 -6.15
C ARG A 75 0.69 -4.77 -6.05
N VAL A 76 0.17 -4.43 -4.90
CA VAL A 76 -0.05 -3.03 -4.48
C VAL A 76 0.82 -2.78 -3.26
N VAL A 77 1.59 -1.71 -3.31
CA VAL A 77 2.45 -1.29 -2.21
C VAL A 77 2.08 0.13 -1.79
N SER A 78 2.32 0.48 -0.53
CA SER A 78 2.16 1.84 -0.04
C SER A 78 3.09 2.06 1.15
N SER A 79 3.70 3.23 1.25
CA SER A 79 4.63 3.56 2.32
C SER A 79 4.34 4.94 2.89
N LEU A 80 3.96 5.00 4.18
CA LEU A 80 3.71 6.22 4.93
C LEU A 80 2.63 7.12 4.30
N VAL A 81 1.50 6.53 3.90
CA VAL A 81 0.38 7.21 3.26
C VAL A 81 -0.91 7.13 4.08
N PHE A 82 -1.25 5.93 4.55
CA PHE A 82 -2.54 5.68 5.17
C PHE A 82 -2.76 6.50 6.45
N HIS A 83 -1.70 6.85 7.19
CA HIS A 83 -1.85 7.70 8.38
C HIS A 83 -2.28 9.15 8.06
N HIS A 84 -2.09 9.63 6.82
CA HIS A 84 -2.58 10.93 6.37
C HIS A 84 -4.05 10.92 5.95
N LEU A 85 -4.61 9.75 5.60
CA LEU A 85 -5.97 9.63 5.10
C LEU A 85 -7.00 9.71 6.24
N ALA A 86 -8.13 10.37 5.99
CA ALA A 86 -9.29 10.29 6.87
C ALA A 86 -9.80 8.84 6.99
N PRO A 87 -10.44 8.45 8.10
CA PRO A 87 -10.89 7.07 8.33
C PRO A 87 -11.72 6.50 7.17
N GLU A 88 -12.65 7.29 6.65
CA GLU A 88 -13.54 6.91 5.55
C GLU A 88 -12.75 6.72 4.25
N THR A 89 -11.81 7.61 3.99
CA THR A 89 -10.92 7.55 2.82
C THR A 89 -10.01 6.32 2.86
N LYS A 90 -9.54 5.91 4.05
CA LYS A 90 -8.76 4.67 4.21
C LYS A 90 -9.52 3.45 3.71
N VAL A 91 -10.80 3.33 4.08
CA VAL A 91 -11.65 2.20 3.66
C VAL A 91 -11.82 2.20 2.15
N VAL A 92 -12.07 3.38 1.55
CA VAL A 92 -12.23 3.47 0.09
C VAL A 92 -10.92 3.15 -0.62
N ALA A 93 -9.79 3.67 -0.14
CA ALA A 93 -8.47 3.38 -0.71
C ALA A 93 -8.10 1.89 -0.64
N LEU A 94 -8.45 1.21 0.47
CA LEU A 94 -8.26 -0.24 0.60
C LEU A 94 -9.15 -1.02 -0.38
N ARG A 95 -10.41 -0.59 -0.59
CA ARG A 95 -11.31 -1.19 -1.59
C ARG A 95 -10.78 -0.99 -3.01
N GLU A 96 -10.24 0.16 -3.32
CA GLU A 96 -9.60 0.42 -4.61
C GLU A 96 -8.34 -0.44 -4.80
N ALA A 97 -7.49 -0.54 -3.77
CA ALA A 97 -6.35 -1.46 -3.78
C ALA A 97 -6.78 -2.91 -4.00
N TRP A 98 -7.85 -3.34 -3.33
CA TRP A 98 -8.43 -4.67 -3.53
C TRP A 98 -8.97 -4.85 -4.94
N ARG A 99 -9.69 -3.85 -5.49
CA ARG A 99 -10.27 -3.89 -6.84
C ARG A 99 -9.21 -4.08 -7.91
N VAL A 100 -8.14 -3.28 -7.86
CA VAL A 100 -7.08 -3.31 -8.89
C VAL A 100 -6.14 -4.49 -8.76
N LEU A 101 -6.07 -5.15 -7.60
CA LEU A 101 -5.30 -6.38 -7.42
C LEU A 101 -5.95 -7.56 -8.14
N ARG A 102 -5.12 -8.37 -8.78
CA ARG A 102 -5.51 -9.68 -9.31
C ARG A 102 -5.88 -10.65 -8.17
N PRO A 103 -6.76 -11.63 -8.40
CA PRO A 103 -6.95 -12.73 -7.44
C PRO A 103 -5.63 -13.43 -7.12
N GLY A 104 -5.30 -13.55 -5.84
CA GLY A 104 -4.00 -14.04 -5.36
C GLY A 104 -2.89 -12.98 -5.35
N GLY A 105 -3.18 -11.73 -5.74
CA GLY A 105 -2.28 -10.59 -5.61
C GLY A 105 -2.09 -10.16 -4.16
N GLU A 106 -1.02 -9.47 -3.86
CA GLU A 106 -0.67 -9.08 -2.50
C GLU A 106 -0.68 -7.56 -2.32
N LEU A 107 -1.24 -7.14 -1.19
CA LEU A 107 -1.13 -5.79 -0.64
C LEU A 107 0.02 -5.75 0.37
N HIS A 108 0.91 -4.76 0.25
CA HIS A 108 1.98 -4.50 1.21
C HIS A 108 1.91 -3.05 1.68
N ILE A 109 1.73 -2.83 2.97
CA ILE A 109 1.67 -1.50 3.58
C ILE A 109 2.76 -1.36 4.62
N ALA A 110 3.57 -0.30 4.51
CA ALA A 110 4.46 0.17 5.54
C ALA A 110 3.89 1.45 6.12
N ASP A 111 3.35 1.43 7.34
CA ASP A 111 2.70 2.62 7.91
C ASP A 111 2.82 2.68 9.44
N VAL A 112 2.55 3.86 9.98
CA VAL A 112 2.55 4.10 11.42
C VAL A 112 1.56 3.14 12.08
N GLY A 113 2.05 2.37 13.05
CA GLY A 113 1.26 1.39 13.76
C GLY A 113 1.11 1.70 15.24
N ARG A 114 0.41 0.82 15.95
CA ARG A 114 0.19 0.95 17.39
C ARG A 114 1.52 0.89 18.15
N PRO A 115 1.86 1.93 18.96
CA PRO A 115 3.04 1.92 19.81
C PRO A 115 2.95 0.81 20.86
N ARG A 116 3.99 -0.02 20.97
CA ARG A 116 4.05 -1.14 21.94
C ARG A 116 4.76 -0.78 23.24
N SER A 117 5.45 0.39 23.30
CA SER A 117 6.18 0.84 24.49
C SER A 117 5.92 2.32 24.80
N ALA A 118 6.23 2.74 26.04
CA ALA A 118 6.15 4.14 26.44
C ALA A 118 7.10 5.02 25.60
N LEU A 119 8.30 4.54 25.29
CA LEU A 119 9.27 5.23 24.45
C LEU A 119 8.71 5.48 23.03
N MET A 120 8.05 4.49 22.43
CA MET A 120 7.39 4.64 21.13
C MET A 120 6.25 5.67 21.17
N ARG A 121 5.48 5.75 22.27
CA ARG A 121 4.43 6.77 22.43
C ARG A 121 5.01 8.18 22.40
N VAL A 122 6.17 8.39 23.02
CA VAL A 122 6.88 9.68 22.98
C VAL A 122 7.44 9.95 21.59
N ALA A 123 8.03 8.95 20.93
CA ALA A 123 8.63 9.09 19.61
C ALA A 123 7.61 9.37 18.48
N VAL A 124 6.33 9.08 18.71
CA VAL A 124 5.24 9.38 17.74
C VAL A 124 4.70 10.80 17.88
N ILE A 125 5.02 11.54 18.96
CA ILE A 125 4.50 12.89 19.20
C ILE A 125 4.82 13.85 18.03
N PRO A 126 6.04 13.88 17.43
CA PRO A 126 6.31 14.74 16.28
C PRO A 126 5.39 14.45 15.09
N PHE A 127 5.13 13.18 14.79
CA PHE A 127 4.20 12.79 13.70
C PHE A 127 2.79 13.34 13.94
N ARG A 128 2.29 13.28 15.19
CA ARG A 128 0.97 13.83 15.54
C ARG A 128 0.89 15.35 15.37
N LEU A 129 2.00 16.06 15.59
CA LEU A 129 2.06 17.51 15.45
C LEU A 129 2.10 17.97 13.99
N PHE A 130 2.74 17.19 13.10
CA PHE A 130 2.86 17.52 11.67
C PHE A 130 1.64 17.06 10.85
N ASP A 131 1.05 15.90 11.17
CA ASP A 131 0.02 15.25 10.34
C ASP A 131 -1.43 15.51 10.83
N GLY A 132 -1.58 16.20 11.96
CA GLY A 132 -2.90 16.43 12.58
C GLY A 132 -3.39 15.25 13.42
N PHE A 133 -4.17 15.57 14.46
CA PHE A 133 -4.59 14.58 15.48
C PHE A 133 -5.58 13.53 14.98
N GLY A 134 -6.41 13.83 13.95
CA GLY A 134 -7.51 12.95 13.55
C GLY A 134 -7.10 11.75 12.68
N ALA A 135 -6.32 11.98 11.63
CA ALA A 135 -5.98 10.93 10.66
C ALA A 135 -5.00 9.89 11.24
N THR A 136 -4.02 10.35 12.00
CA THR A 136 -2.98 9.51 12.62
C THR A 136 -3.52 8.67 13.78
N GLU A 137 -4.57 9.12 14.48
CA GLU A 137 -5.10 8.45 15.67
C GLU A 137 -5.64 7.05 15.37
N HIS A 138 -6.33 6.85 14.24
CA HIS A 138 -6.81 5.54 13.81
C HIS A 138 -5.67 4.53 13.60
N ASN A 139 -4.54 4.96 13.03
CA ASN A 139 -3.37 4.10 12.83
C ASN A 139 -2.69 3.79 14.18
N LEU A 140 -2.57 4.80 15.05
CA LEU A 140 -2.01 4.63 16.41
C LEU A 140 -2.90 3.77 17.33
N ALA A 141 -4.21 3.78 17.11
CA ALA A 141 -5.13 2.84 17.75
C ALA A 141 -4.97 1.41 17.24
N GLY A 142 -4.24 1.19 16.14
CA GLY A 142 -4.02 -0.12 15.54
C GLY A 142 -5.17 -0.62 14.68
N ARG A 143 -6.00 0.29 14.14
CA ARG A 143 -7.19 -0.07 13.35
C ARG A 143 -6.90 -0.48 11.91
N LEU A 144 -5.72 -0.15 11.37
CA LEU A 144 -5.38 -0.44 9.97
C LEU A 144 -5.46 -1.95 9.63
N PRO A 145 -4.96 -2.88 10.46
CA PRO A 145 -5.14 -4.31 10.24
C PRO A 145 -6.61 -4.73 10.13
N ASP A 146 -7.47 -4.23 11.02
CA ASP A 146 -8.91 -4.54 11.01
C ASP A 146 -9.55 -4.07 9.70
N LEU A 147 -9.26 -2.82 9.28
CA LEU A 147 -9.77 -2.26 8.03
C LEU A 147 -9.33 -3.05 6.79
N ILE A 148 -8.09 -3.56 6.78
CA ILE A 148 -7.60 -4.42 5.69
C ILE A 148 -8.46 -5.68 5.62
N MET A 149 -8.72 -6.36 6.75
CA MET A 149 -9.53 -7.59 6.79
C MET A 149 -11.00 -7.31 6.44
N GLU A 150 -11.58 -6.23 6.96
CA GLU A 150 -12.96 -5.80 6.65
C GLU A 150 -13.17 -5.49 5.16
N THR A 151 -12.10 -5.18 4.43
CA THR A 151 -12.14 -4.93 2.98
C THR A 151 -12.15 -6.22 2.14
N GLY A 152 -11.96 -7.39 2.77
CA GLY A 152 -12.01 -8.69 2.10
C GLY A 152 -10.64 -9.24 1.70
N PHE A 153 -9.57 -8.70 2.25
CA PHE A 153 -8.24 -9.33 2.18
C PHE A 153 -8.17 -10.51 3.15
N ASP A 154 -7.38 -11.52 2.77
CA ASP A 154 -7.05 -12.68 3.60
C ASP A 154 -5.55 -12.71 3.93
N ASP A 155 -5.15 -13.66 4.77
CA ASP A 155 -3.74 -13.95 5.11
C ASP A 155 -2.97 -12.70 5.54
N LEU A 156 -3.62 -11.87 6.37
CA LEU A 156 -2.99 -10.67 6.92
C LEU A 156 -1.90 -11.05 7.92
N ALA A 157 -0.70 -10.55 7.68
CA ALA A 157 0.45 -10.72 8.56
C ALA A 157 1.17 -9.40 8.80
N GLU A 158 1.54 -9.13 10.06
CA GLU A 158 2.55 -8.13 10.37
C GLU A 158 3.93 -8.78 10.15
N THR A 159 4.60 -8.44 9.04
CA THR A 159 5.85 -9.07 8.61
C THR A 159 7.09 -8.46 9.24
N GLY A 160 6.95 -7.35 9.95
CA GLY A 160 8.04 -6.69 10.66
C GLY A 160 7.71 -5.29 11.13
N ARG A 161 8.68 -4.68 11.79
CA ARG A 161 8.65 -3.28 12.22
C ARG A 161 9.99 -2.61 11.93
N VAL A 162 9.94 -1.34 11.53
CA VAL A 162 11.12 -0.50 11.29
C VAL A 162 10.99 0.83 12.04
N MET A 163 12.00 1.70 11.94
CA MET A 163 12.02 3.00 12.63
C MET A 163 11.70 2.89 14.12
N LEU A 164 12.53 2.11 14.87
CA LEU A 164 12.33 1.84 16.30
C LEU A 164 10.96 1.21 16.63
N GLY A 165 10.35 0.52 15.66
CA GLY A 165 9.07 -0.16 15.84
C GLY A 165 7.82 0.71 15.59
N ILE A 166 8.00 1.97 15.18
CA ILE A 166 6.90 2.91 14.92
C ILE A 166 6.16 2.52 13.63
N VAL A 167 6.90 2.14 12.58
CA VAL A 167 6.33 1.73 11.30
C VAL A 167 6.17 0.22 11.26
N CYS A 168 4.95 -0.23 11.07
CA CYS A 168 4.57 -1.63 10.90
C CYS A 168 4.54 -1.99 9.42
N LEU A 169 4.99 -3.19 9.12
CA LEU A 169 4.98 -3.75 7.77
C LEU A 169 3.87 -4.81 7.71
N TYR A 170 2.83 -4.55 6.94
CA TYR A 170 1.71 -5.46 6.74
C TYR A 170 1.76 -6.09 5.37
N ARG A 171 1.39 -7.37 5.28
CA ARG A 171 1.13 -8.09 4.05
C ARG A 171 -0.26 -8.71 4.15
N ALA A 172 -1.05 -8.58 3.10
CA ALA A 172 -2.34 -9.25 2.98
C ALA A 172 -2.52 -9.76 1.54
N VAL A 173 -3.41 -10.71 1.32
CA VAL A 173 -3.63 -11.36 0.03
C VAL A 173 -5.08 -11.15 -0.40
N LYS A 174 -5.28 -10.79 -1.68
CA LYS A 174 -6.62 -10.86 -2.28
C LYS A 174 -6.95 -12.34 -2.54
N PRO A 175 -8.06 -12.87 -1.99
CA PRO A 175 -8.43 -14.28 -2.19
C PRO A 175 -8.47 -14.68 -3.66
N ARG A 176 -8.05 -15.89 -3.97
CA ARG A 176 -8.33 -16.49 -5.27
C ARG A 176 -9.80 -16.86 -5.32
N VAL A 177 -10.48 -16.55 -6.41
CA VAL A 177 -11.82 -17.07 -6.64
C VAL A 177 -11.70 -18.59 -6.76
N THR A 178 -11.99 -19.32 -5.68
CA THR A 178 -12.19 -20.75 -5.78
C THR A 178 -13.47 -20.93 -6.56
N SER A 179 -13.39 -21.51 -7.76
CA SER A 179 -14.54 -21.99 -8.50
C SER A 179 -15.26 -23.02 -7.59
N GLY A 180 -16.28 -22.53 -6.86
CA GLY A 180 -17.06 -23.33 -5.95
C GLY A 180 -17.65 -24.49 -6.72
N ASN A 181 -17.34 -25.68 -6.28
CA ASN A 181 -17.95 -26.96 -6.61
C ASN A 181 -19.48 -26.79 -6.56
N ARG A 182 -20.12 -26.56 -7.72
CA ARG A 182 -21.56 -26.77 -7.85
C ARG A 182 -21.81 -28.24 -7.58
N ARG A 183 -22.04 -28.56 -6.32
CA ARG A 183 -22.72 -29.85 -6.00
C ARG A 183 -24.10 -29.73 -6.60
N THR A 184 -24.25 -30.27 -7.80
CA THR A 184 -25.54 -30.66 -8.34
C THR A 184 -26.12 -31.70 -7.40
N SER A 185 -26.99 -31.27 -6.50
CA SER A 185 -27.93 -32.18 -5.85
C SER A 185 -28.91 -32.65 -6.90
N HIS A 186 -28.64 -33.80 -7.50
CA HIS A 186 -29.66 -34.60 -8.13
C HIS A 186 -30.42 -35.32 -7.00
N ASN A 187 -31.65 -34.96 -6.85
CA ASN A 187 -32.74 -35.83 -6.43
C ASN A 187 -33.99 -35.32 -7.09
#